data_6aaab61830edab28cddebc746f16e5e8
#
_entry.id   6aaab61830edab28cddebc746f16e5e8
#
_cell.length_a   1.000
_cell.length_b   1.000
_cell.length_c   1.000
_cell.angle_alpha   90.00
_cell.angle_beta   90.00
_cell.angle_gamma   90.00
#
_symmetry.space_group_name_H-M   'P 1'
#
loop_
_entity.id
_entity.type
_entity.pdbx_description
1 polymer ?
#
loop_
_entity_poly.entity_id
_entity_poly.type
_entity_poly.pdbx_seq_one_letter_code
_entity_poly.pdbx_strand_id
1 'polypeptide(L)'
;MADRPLVLLHGYSSDGAAFAVWRRHLQSAGWTSEQLVTVSYESLTNEVSVRDIAEGFDKLLRQRVGLASDEPFDVMVHSTGMLVLRAWLTRRGATAARLARLKHVIALAPATFGSPLAHKGRSFLGALVKGRKSIGPDFLEAGDQVLDALELGGRFSWDLAHADLFGSESYYTSARTTPYVFVFCG
;
A
#
# COMPACT_ATOMS: atom_id res chain seq x y z
N MET A 1 7.29 -0.52 -24.06
CA MET A 1 7.56 0.19 -22.78
C MET A 1 6.21 0.52 -22.16
N ALA A 2 6.09 0.46 -20.85
CA ALA A 2 4.84 0.88 -20.21
C ALA A 2 4.73 2.41 -20.32
N ASP A 3 3.65 2.89 -20.94
CA ASP A 3 3.40 4.33 -21.10
C ASP A 3 2.79 4.96 -19.84
N ARG A 4 2.76 4.22 -18.73
CA ARG A 4 2.08 4.60 -17.49
C ARG A 4 3.05 4.67 -16.32
N PRO A 5 2.84 5.58 -15.36
CA PRO A 5 3.60 5.59 -14.13
C PRO A 5 3.35 4.33 -13.28
N LEU A 6 4.40 3.84 -12.63
CA LEU A 6 4.37 2.79 -11.63
C LEU A 6 4.58 3.42 -10.25
N VAL A 7 3.57 3.32 -9.41
CA VAL A 7 3.60 3.82 -8.03
C VAL A 7 4.09 2.72 -7.10
N LEU A 8 5.10 3.01 -6.30
CA LEU A 8 5.72 2.08 -5.36
C LEU A 8 5.28 2.44 -3.93
N LEU A 9 4.51 1.56 -3.30
CA LEU A 9 3.89 1.77 -2.00
C LEU A 9 4.44 0.76 -0.99
N HIS A 10 5.28 1.23 -0.06
CA HIS A 10 5.99 0.38 0.90
C HIS A 10 5.09 -0.12 2.05
N GLY A 11 5.66 -1.00 2.88
CA GLY A 11 5.00 -1.55 4.05
C GLY A 11 5.27 -0.79 5.35
N TYR A 12 4.80 -1.38 6.45
CA TYR A 12 5.01 -0.88 7.82
C TYR A 12 6.49 -0.80 8.17
N SER A 13 6.86 0.22 8.94
CA SER A 13 8.24 0.46 9.41
C SER A 13 9.28 0.49 8.27
N SER A 14 8.85 0.91 7.10
CA SER A 14 9.69 1.04 5.92
C SER A 14 9.59 2.45 5.35
N ASP A 15 10.50 2.77 4.47
CA ASP A 15 10.52 4.03 3.72
C ASP A 15 10.67 3.74 2.21
N GLY A 16 10.77 4.79 1.42
CA GLY A 16 10.98 4.67 -0.02
C GLY A 16 12.24 3.89 -0.41
N ALA A 17 13.22 3.73 0.49
CA ALA A 17 14.44 2.97 0.26
C ALA A 17 14.17 1.45 0.14
N ALA A 18 13.05 0.94 0.66
CA ALA A 18 12.64 -0.45 0.50
C ALA A 18 12.56 -0.86 -0.97
N PHE A 19 12.24 0.07 -1.85
CA PHE A 19 12.16 -0.18 -3.28
C PHE A 19 13.44 0.16 -4.06
N ALA A 20 14.55 0.49 -3.40
CA ALA A 20 15.78 0.91 -4.08
C ALA A 20 16.32 -0.16 -5.04
N VAL A 21 16.25 -1.45 -4.66
CA VAL A 21 16.67 -2.58 -5.51
C VAL A 21 15.72 -2.72 -6.69
N TRP A 22 14.41 -2.67 -6.43
CA TRP A 22 13.39 -2.75 -7.48
C TRP A 22 13.50 -1.59 -8.47
N ARG A 23 13.72 -0.37 -7.98
CA ARG A 23 13.90 0.80 -8.85
C ARG A 23 15.07 0.61 -9.81
N ARG A 24 16.23 0.17 -9.30
CA ARG A 24 17.41 -0.11 -10.15
C ARG A 24 17.12 -1.17 -11.20
N HIS A 25 16.44 -2.25 -10.80
CA HIS A 25 16.08 -3.33 -11.72
C HIS A 25 15.10 -2.85 -12.80
N LEU A 26 14.06 -2.12 -12.43
CA LEU A 26 13.09 -1.55 -13.35
C LEU A 26 13.74 -0.54 -14.31
N GLN A 27 14.66 0.28 -13.82
CA GLN A 27 15.42 1.19 -14.67
C GLN A 27 16.30 0.45 -15.68
N SER A 28 16.93 -0.66 -15.28
CA SER A 28 17.69 -1.51 -16.21
C SER A 28 16.77 -2.20 -17.24
N ALA A 29 15.50 -2.38 -16.91
CA ALA A 29 14.48 -2.91 -17.81
C ALA A 29 13.81 -1.82 -18.69
N GLY A 30 14.29 -0.58 -18.62
CA GLY A 30 13.85 0.50 -19.51
C GLY A 30 12.80 1.47 -18.92
N TRP A 31 12.52 1.40 -17.60
CA TRP A 31 11.68 2.40 -16.93
C TRP A 31 12.47 3.67 -16.67
N THR A 32 11.87 4.83 -16.88
CA THR A 32 12.50 6.11 -16.52
C THR A 32 12.30 6.43 -15.04
N SER A 33 13.13 7.33 -14.50
CA SER A 33 13.00 7.76 -13.11
C SER A 33 11.67 8.45 -12.83
N GLU A 34 11.16 9.19 -13.81
CA GLU A 34 9.90 9.94 -13.75
C GLU A 34 8.69 9.00 -13.72
N GLN A 35 8.78 7.84 -14.38
CA GLN A 35 7.74 6.82 -14.36
C GLN A 35 7.66 6.06 -13.03
N LEU A 36 8.73 6.07 -12.23
CA LEU A 36 8.81 5.35 -10.96
C LEU A 36 8.54 6.27 -9.78
N VAL A 37 7.29 6.35 -9.35
CA VAL A 37 6.85 7.23 -8.26
C VAL A 37 6.88 6.46 -6.94
N THR A 38 7.83 6.78 -6.07
CA THR A 38 7.90 6.19 -4.74
C THR A 38 7.05 7.01 -3.77
N VAL A 39 6.12 6.35 -3.10
CA VAL A 39 5.33 6.91 -2.01
C VAL A 39 6.07 6.68 -0.71
N SER A 40 6.36 7.75 0.02
CA SER A 40 6.92 7.67 1.36
C SER A 40 5.90 8.21 2.36
N TYR A 41 5.69 7.47 3.44
CA TYR A 41 4.84 7.86 4.56
C TYR A 41 5.40 7.33 5.88
N GLU A 42 5.07 8.00 6.95
CA GLU A 42 5.43 7.57 8.29
C GLU A 42 4.33 6.67 8.85
N SER A 43 4.68 5.46 9.22
CA SER A 43 3.77 4.45 9.78
C SER A 43 4.03 4.18 11.26
N LEU A 44 4.99 4.86 11.85
CA LEU A 44 5.48 4.61 13.21
C LEU A 44 4.93 5.60 14.26
N THR A 45 4.00 6.47 13.89
CA THR A 45 3.35 7.37 14.84
C THR A 45 2.00 6.82 15.27
N ASN A 46 1.66 6.92 16.54
CA ASN A 46 0.38 6.46 17.08
C ASN A 46 -0.82 7.30 16.58
N GLU A 47 -0.55 8.45 16.01
CA GLU A 47 -1.56 9.39 15.52
C GLU A 47 -2.06 9.07 14.10
N VAL A 48 -1.35 8.21 13.36
CA VAL A 48 -1.64 7.96 11.94
C VAL A 48 -2.27 6.60 11.75
N SER A 49 -3.46 6.57 11.20
CA SER A 49 -4.16 5.35 10.80
C SER A 49 -3.86 4.98 9.33
N VAL A 50 -4.16 3.73 8.95
CA VAL A 50 -4.10 3.30 7.54
C VAL A 50 -5.01 4.16 6.64
N ARG A 51 -6.12 4.70 7.19
CA ARG A 51 -7.02 5.60 6.44
C ARG A 51 -6.38 6.96 6.17
N ASP A 52 -5.63 7.50 7.15
CA ASP A 52 -4.91 8.76 6.98
C ASP A 52 -3.78 8.61 5.96
N ILE A 53 -3.07 7.48 5.99
CA ILE A 53 -2.06 7.15 4.98
C ILE A 53 -2.71 7.06 3.59
N ALA A 54 -3.87 6.43 3.47
CA ALA A 54 -4.61 6.34 2.21
C ALA A 54 -5.08 7.72 1.70
N GLU A 55 -5.38 8.65 2.61
CA GLU A 55 -5.68 10.04 2.24
C GLU A 55 -4.44 10.79 1.75
N GLY A 56 -3.32 10.62 2.43
CA GLY A 56 -2.02 11.14 1.98
C GLY A 56 -1.62 10.59 0.62
N PHE A 57 -1.87 9.30 0.39
CA PHE A 57 -1.66 8.64 -0.89
C PHE A 57 -2.51 9.28 -2.01
N ASP A 58 -3.79 9.54 -1.77
CA ASP A 58 -4.66 10.23 -2.72
C ASP A 58 -4.13 11.63 -3.09
N LYS A 59 -3.68 12.39 -2.08
CA LYS A 59 -3.09 13.73 -2.30
C LYS A 59 -1.81 13.65 -3.14
N LEU A 60 -0.95 12.67 -2.84
CA LEU A 60 0.30 12.46 -3.57
C LEU A 60 0.04 12.08 -5.03
N LEU A 61 -0.91 11.19 -5.29
CA LEU A 61 -1.30 10.80 -6.63
C LEU A 61 -1.76 12.03 -7.45
N ARG A 62 -2.51 12.93 -6.84
CA ARG A 62 -2.96 14.17 -7.49
C ARG A 62 -1.81 15.13 -7.80
N GLN A 63 -0.82 15.21 -6.92
CA GLN A 63 0.27 16.21 -7.02
C GLN A 63 1.44 15.75 -7.89
N ARG A 64 1.81 14.46 -7.78
CA ARG A 64 3.06 13.93 -8.33
C ARG A 64 2.92 13.19 -9.64
N VAL A 65 1.77 12.59 -9.88
CA VAL A 65 1.60 11.72 -11.05
C VAL A 65 0.90 12.47 -12.20
N GLY A 66 0.78 13.79 -12.08
CA GLY A 66 0.04 14.60 -13.06
C GLY A 66 -1.43 14.18 -13.14
N LEU A 67 -1.87 13.40 -12.16
CA LEU A 67 -3.18 12.77 -12.10
C LEU A 67 -4.28 13.81 -11.80
N ALA A 68 -4.18 14.94 -12.44
CA ALA A 68 -5.21 15.96 -12.35
C ALA A 68 -6.56 15.45 -12.87
N SER A 69 -6.59 14.34 -13.63
CA SER A 69 -7.84 13.85 -14.17
C SER A 69 -7.89 12.33 -14.29
N ASP A 70 -7.56 11.75 -15.41
CA ASP A 70 -7.98 10.39 -15.73
C ASP A 70 -6.83 9.46 -16.17
N GLU A 71 -5.60 9.88 -15.97
CA GLU A 71 -4.44 9.10 -16.39
C GLU A 71 -4.36 7.76 -15.64
N PRO A 72 -4.24 6.66 -16.38
CA PRO A 72 -4.08 5.34 -15.78
C PRO A 72 -2.68 5.18 -15.18
N PHE A 73 -2.58 4.40 -14.10
CA PHE A 73 -1.32 4.05 -13.46
C PHE A 73 -1.33 2.59 -13.00
N ASP A 74 -0.14 2.10 -12.72
CA ASP A 74 0.09 0.80 -12.11
C ASP A 74 0.63 1.01 -10.68
N VAL A 75 0.42 0.03 -9.80
CA VAL A 75 0.93 0.10 -8.42
C VAL A 75 1.66 -1.18 -8.06
N MET A 76 2.80 -1.04 -7.41
CA MET A 76 3.50 -2.13 -6.72
C MET A 76 3.41 -1.88 -5.22
N VAL A 77 2.79 -2.80 -4.50
CA VAL A 77 2.62 -2.71 -3.05
C VAL A 77 3.44 -3.79 -2.35
N HIS A 78 3.93 -3.46 -1.16
CA HIS A 78 4.58 -4.44 -0.29
C HIS A 78 3.90 -4.45 1.08
N SER A 79 3.62 -5.65 1.61
CA SER A 79 3.11 -5.85 2.97
C SER A 79 1.87 -4.98 3.28
N THR A 80 1.92 -4.10 4.28
CA THR A 80 0.86 -3.16 4.71
C THR A 80 0.42 -2.20 3.59
N GLY A 81 1.27 -1.95 2.59
CA GLY A 81 0.90 -1.14 1.43
C GLY A 81 -0.37 -1.65 0.74
N MET A 82 -0.68 -2.94 0.85
CA MET A 82 -1.94 -3.49 0.33
C MET A 82 -3.17 -2.99 1.12
N LEU A 83 -3.08 -2.86 2.43
CA LEU A 83 -4.17 -2.29 3.24
C LEU A 83 -4.38 -0.81 2.92
N VAL A 84 -3.29 -0.06 2.71
CA VAL A 84 -3.37 1.35 2.29
C VAL A 84 -4.06 1.47 0.93
N LEU A 85 -3.68 0.64 -0.04
CA LEU A 85 -4.30 0.64 -1.37
C LEU A 85 -5.79 0.30 -1.30
N ARG A 86 -6.17 -0.72 -0.54
CA ARG A 86 -7.58 -1.10 -0.34
C ARG A 86 -8.36 0.01 0.36
N ALA A 87 -7.80 0.62 1.39
CA ALA A 87 -8.40 1.76 2.08
C ALA A 87 -8.60 2.96 1.14
N TRP A 88 -7.64 3.22 0.24
CA TRP A 88 -7.76 4.26 -0.78
C TRP A 88 -8.87 3.96 -1.79
N LEU A 89 -8.95 2.72 -2.28
CA LEU A 89 -10.00 2.29 -3.22
C LEU A 89 -11.40 2.40 -2.61
N THR A 90 -11.55 2.00 -1.36
CA THR A 90 -12.85 1.96 -0.65
C THR A 90 -13.28 3.30 -0.04
N ARG A 91 -12.51 4.37 -0.20
CA ARG A 91 -12.92 5.70 0.25
C ARG A 91 -14.22 6.13 -0.41
N ARG A 92 -15.09 6.72 0.38
CA ARG A 92 -16.38 7.24 -0.10
C ARG A 92 -16.18 8.24 -1.25
N GLY A 93 -17.03 8.13 -2.25
CA GLY A 93 -17.00 8.95 -3.45
C GLY A 93 -15.89 8.57 -4.45
N ALA A 94 -16.16 8.76 -5.72
CA ALA A 94 -15.22 8.56 -6.84
C ALA A 94 -14.56 7.16 -6.93
N THR A 95 -15.16 6.12 -6.36
CA THR A 95 -14.65 4.74 -6.42
C THR A 95 -14.48 4.26 -7.85
N ALA A 96 -15.50 4.42 -8.69
CA ALA A 96 -15.45 4.03 -10.09
C ALA A 96 -14.31 4.74 -10.84
N ALA A 97 -14.08 6.03 -10.57
CA ALA A 97 -12.99 6.79 -11.18
C ALA A 97 -11.61 6.27 -10.73
N ARG A 98 -11.44 5.88 -9.45
CA ARG A 98 -10.19 5.30 -8.95
C ARG A 98 -9.92 3.94 -9.59
N LEU A 99 -10.94 3.07 -9.67
CA LEU A 99 -10.84 1.76 -10.32
C LEU A 99 -10.50 1.90 -11.80
N ALA A 100 -11.14 2.83 -12.51
CA ALA A 100 -10.89 3.06 -13.92
C ALA A 100 -9.43 3.47 -14.21
N ARG A 101 -8.76 4.11 -13.25
CA ARG A 101 -7.38 4.59 -13.37
C ARG A 101 -6.34 3.54 -12.98
N LEU A 102 -6.60 2.73 -11.97
CA LEU A 102 -5.72 1.65 -11.52
C LEU A 102 -5.82 0.46 -12.49
N LYS A 103 -4.72 0.13 -13.17
CA LYS A 103 -4.71 -0.95 -14.19
C LYS A 103 -4.11 -2.25 -13.65
N HIS A 104 -2.97 -2.17 -13.01
CA HIS A 104 -2.30 -3.34 -12.44
C HIS A 104 -1.92 -3.10 -11.00
N VAL A 105 -2.11 -4.13 -10.19
CA VAL A 105 -1.62 -4.21 -8.80
C VAL A 105 -0.61 -5.35 -8.74
N ILE A 106 0.63 -5.04 -8.42
CA ILE A 106 1.71 -6.00 -8.18
C ILE A 106 1.90 -6.06 -6.67
N ALA A 107 1.40 -7.10 -6.04
CA ALA A 107 1.39 -7.24 -4.59
C ALA A 107 2.49 -8.20 -4.12
N LEU A 108 3.49 -7.67 -3.43
CA LEU A 108 4.63 -8.40 -2.90
C LEU A 108 4.38 -8.70 -1.42
N ALA A 109 4.25 -9.98 -1.06
CA ALA A 109 3.94 -10.43 0.31
C ALA A 109 2.85 -9.56 0.98
N PRO A 110 1.67 -9.37 0.35
CA PRO A 110 0.68 -8.40 0.80
C PRO A 110 0.00 -8.83 2.09
N ALA A 111 -0.21 -7.89 3.01
CA ALA A 111 -1.02 -8.08 4.20
C ALA A 111 -2.52 -7.88 3.89
N THR A 112 -3.07 -8.66 2.95
CA THR A 112 -4.43 -8.46 2.42
C THR A 112 -5.52 -8.52 3.49
N PHE A 113 -5.39 -9.46 4.43
CA PHE A 113 -6.28 -9.61 5.60
C PHE A 113 -5.53 -9.43 6.92
N GLY A 114 -4.48 -8.64 6.90
CA GLY A 114 -3.56 -8.48 8.03
C GLY A 114 -2.39 -9.46 7.98
N SER A 115 -1.72 -9.62 9.10
CA SER A 115 -0.54 -10.47 9.24
C SER A 115 -0.57 -11.22 10.56
N PRO A 116 -0.27 -12.54 10.58
CA PRO A 116 -0.12 -13.28 11.83
C PRO A 116 1.02 -12.76 12.71
N LEU A 117 1.92 -11.96 12.14
CA LEU A 117 3.03 -11.35 12.86
C LEU A 117 2.56 -10.22 13.78
N ALA A 118 1.41 -9.59 13.49
CA ALA A 118 0.82 -8.57 14.35
C ALA A 118 0.44 -9.13 15.73
N HIS A 119 -0.02 -10.37 15.79
CA HIS A 119 -0.36 -11.05 17.07
C HIS A 119 0.86 -11.40 17.94
N LYS A 120 2.04 -11.53 17.35
CA LYS A 120 3.27 -11.81 18.12
C LYS A 120 3.81 -10.56 18.82
N GLY A 121 3.08 -9.46 18.69
CA GLY A 121 3.29 -8.24 19.40
C GLY A 121 4.47 -7.39 18.92
N ARG A 122 4.59 -6.25 19.53
CA ARG A 122 5.61 -5.22 19.31
C ARG A 122 7.05 -5.75 19.31
N SER A 123 7.31 -6.84 20.06
CA SER A 123 8.62 -7.47 20.16
C SER A 123 9.09 -8.19 18.90
N PHE A 124 8.19 -8.77 18.09
CA PHE A 124 8.60 -9.47 16.88
C PHE A 124 8.82 -8.51 15.71
N LEU A 125 7.95 -7.53 15.57
CA LEU A 125 8.15 -6.44 14.59
C LEU A 125 9.41 -5.65 14.94
N GLY A 126 9.67 -5.45 16.25
CA GLY A 126 10.93 -4.93 16.74
C GLY A 126 12.15 -5.76 16.37
N ALA A 127 12.07 -7.07 16.40
CA ALA A 127 13.16 -7.95 15.99
C ALA A 127 13.40 -7.94 14.49
N LEU A 128 12.35 -7.81 13.66
CA LEU A 128 12.47 -7.69 12.20
C LEU A 128 13.12 -6.36 11.79
N VAL A 129 12.87 -5.31 12.56
CA VAL A 129 13.48 -3.98 12.36
C VAL A 129 14.88 -3.90 12.98
N LYS A 130 15.19 -4.73 13.99
CA LYS A 130 16.50 -4.79 14.68
C LYS A 130 17.71 -5.06 13.76
N GLY A 131 17.50 -5.62 12.58
CA GLY A 131 18.56 -5.73 11.58
C GLY A 131 19.03 -4.39 11.00
N ARG A 132 18.38 -3.27 11.32
CA ARG A 132 18.69 -1.92 10.83
C ARG A 132 18.65 -0.88 11.97
N LYS A 133 19.78 -0.72 12.64
CA LYS A 133 20.21 0.43 13.47
C LYS A 133 19.25 1.00 14.54
N SER A 134 19.74 0.94 15.77
CA SER A 134 19.45 1.82 16.93
C SER A 134 18.01 1.90 17.41
N ILE A 135 17.77 1.23 18.54
CA ILE A 135 16.53 1.25 19.28
C ILE A 135 16.61 2.41 20.27
N GLY A 136 15.80 3.45 20.07
CA GLY A 136 15.48 4.43 21.09
C GLY A 136 14.23 4.01 21.89
N PRO A 137 13.96 4.64 23.04
CA PRO A 137 12.76 4.39 23.86
C PRO A 137 11.43 4.65 23.11
N ASP A 138 11.41 5.49 22.09
CA ASP A 138 10.25 5.83 21.26
C ASP A 138 9.70 4.65 20.42
N PHE A 139 10.44 3.54 20.37
CA PHE A 139 10.04 2.34 19.64
C PHE A 139 8.80 1.64 20.23
N LEU A 140 8.46 1.88 21.48
CA LEU A 140 7.32 1.28 22.17
C LEU A 140 5.98 1.96 21.82
N GLU A 141 6.02 3.15 21.24
CA GLU A 141 4.82 3.94 20.89
C GLU A 141 4.44 3.85 19.41
N ALA A 142 5.19 3.07 18.62
CA ALA A 142 5.18 3.17 17.18
C ALA A 142 3.98 2.52 16.51
N GLY A 143 2.98 3.31 16.14
CA GLY A 143 1.98 2.95 15.15
C GLY A 143 0.91 1.98 15.62
N ASP A 144 0.41 2.12 16.84
CA ASP A 144 -0.67 1.25 17.37
C ASP A 144 -1.84 1.13 16.40
N GLN A 145 -2.30 2.22 15.79
CA GLN A 145 -3.43 2.18 14.85
C GLN A 145 -3.12 1.39 13.57
N VAL A 146 -1.88 1.44 13.10
CA VAL A 146 -1.46 0.65 11.93
C VAL A 146 -1.28 -0.81 12.32
N LEU A 147 -0.78 -1.10 13.53
CA LEU A 147 -0.66 -2.46 14.06
C LEU A 147 -2.02 -3.12 14.28
N ASP A 148 -2.98 -2.38 14.83
CA ASP A 148 -4.36 -2.85 14.99
C ASP A 148 -5.00 -3.17 13.63
N ALA A 149 -4.74 -2.34 12.62
CA ALA A 149 -5.19 -2.60 11.25
C ALA A 149 -4.50 -3.81 10.60
N LEU A 150 -3.28 -4.15 11.07
CA LEU A 150 -2.52 -5.32 10.63
C LEU A 150 -2.92 -6.61 11.34
N GLU A 151 -3.78 -6.55 12.35
CA GLU A 151 -4.27 -7.76 13.02
C GLU A 151 -4.92 -8.71 12.00
N LEU A 152 -4.47 -9.98 11.99
CA LEU A 152 -4.96 -10.98 11.04
C LEU A 152 -6.45 -11.23 11.25
N GLY A 153 -7.24 -10.96 10.22
CA GLY A 153 -8.69 -11.08 10.29
C GLY A 153 -9.32 -10.08 11.27
N GLY A 154 -8.60 -9.01 11.63
CA GLY A 154 -9.10 -7.96 12.49
C GLY A 154 -10.22 -7.14 11.86
N ARG A 155 -10.89 -6.34 12.67
CA ARG A 155 -12.05 -5.53 12.26
C ARG A 155 -11.78 -4.70 11.00
N PHE A 156 -10.61 -4.06 10.94
CA PHE A 156 -10.25 -3.21 9.80
C PHE A 156 -10.20 -3.99 8.49
N SER A 157 -9.60 -5.19 8.50
CA SER A 157 -9.53 -6.07 7.32
C SER A 157 -10.91 -6.52 6.85
N TRP A 158 -11.82 -6.80 7.80
CA TRP A 158 -13.19 -7.17 7.48
C TRP A 158 -14.02 -5.98 6.97
N ASP A 159 -13.86 -4.79 7.55
CA ASP A 159 -14.50 -3.56 7.05
C ASP A 159 -14.10 -3.29 5.58
N LEU A 160 -12.81 -3.48 5.25
CA LEU A 160 -12.34 -3.39 3.88
C LEU A 160 -12.97 -4.46 2.98
N ALA A 161 -13.02 -5.73 3.44
CA ALA A 161 -13.58 -6.83 2.66
C ALA A 161 -15.09 -6.63 2.38
N HIS A 162 -15.83 -6.11 3.34
CA HIS A 162 -17.23 -5.75 3.13
C HIS A 162 -17.39 -4.64 2.08
N ALA A 163 -16.43 -3.75 1.97
CA ALA A 163 -16.48 -2.66 0.99
C ALA A 163 -16.02 -3.10 -0.40
N ASP A 164 -14.91 -3.88 -0.52
CA ASP A 164 -14.26 -4.16 -1.81
C ASP A 164 -14.53 -5.56 -2.38
N LEU A 165 -14.88 -6.55 -1.54
CA LEU A 165 -15.12 -7.93 -1.98
C LEU A 165 -16.60 -8.33 -1.92
N PHE A 166 -17.32 -7.91 -0.87
CA PHE A 166 -18.68 -8.34 -0.61
C PHE A 166 -19.71 -7.23 -0.87
N GLY A 167 -19.27 -6.02 -1.17
CA GLY A 167 -20.15 -4.90 -1.50
C GLY A 167 -20.89 -5.11 -2.82
N SER A 168 -21.85 -4.24 -3.10
CA SER A 168 -22.62 -4.24 -4.35
C SER A 168 -21.76 -3.97 -5.58
N GLU A 169 -20.63 -3.30 -5.40
CA GLU A 169 -19.62 -3.05 -6.44
C GLU A 169 -18.40 -3.94 -6.14
N SER A 170 -18.19 -4.96 -6.94
CA SER A 170 -17.01 -5.79 -6.81
C SER A 170 -15.81 -5.13 -7.49
N TYR A 171 -14.73 -4.94 -6.74
CA TYR A 171 -13.50 -4.29 -7.19
C TYR A 171 -12.56 -5.22 -7.97
N TYR A 172 -12.79 -6.52 -7.90
CA TYR A 172 -11.88 -7.56 -8.42
C TYR A 172 -12.62 -8.54 -9.33
N THR A 173 -13.41 -8.01 -10.26
CA THR A 173 -14.13 -8.80 -11.24
C THR A 173 -13.36 -8.89 -12.57
N SER A 174 -13.81 -9.76 -13.47
CA SER A 174 -13.32 -9.83 -14.83
C SER A 174 -13.75 -8.64 -15.72
N ALA A 175 -14.41 -7.63 -15.16
CA ALA A 175 -14.79 -6.43 -15.88
C ALA A 175 -13.55 -5.61 -16.28
N ARG A 176 -13.55 -5.04 -17.49
CA ARG A 176 -12.43 -4.24 -18.01
C ARG A 176 -12.11 -2.98 -17.19
N THR A 177 -12.98 -2.62 -16.27
CA THR A 177 -12.85 -1.45 -15.40
C THR A 177 -12.16 -1.75 -14.06
N THR A 178 -11.84 -3.03 -13.80
CA THR A 178 -11.19 -3.44 -12.56
C THR A 178 -9.70 -3.74 -12.79
N PRO A 179 -8.83 -3.51 -11.79
CA PRO A 179 -7.41 -3.77 -11.94
C PRO A 179 -7.10 -5.27 -12.05
N TYR A 180 -6.07 -5.61 -12.81
CA TYR A 180 -5.45 -6.92 -12.71
C TYR A 180 -4.56 -7.00 -11.48
N VAL A 181 -4.74 -8.04 -10.66
CA VAL A 181 -3.99 -8.21 -9.41
C VAL A 181 -3.07 -9.41 -9.51
N PHE A 182 -1.77 -9.16 -9.35
CA PHE A 182 -0.73 -10.18 -9.31
C PHE A 182 -0.19 -10.26 -7.89
N VAL A 183 -0.27 -11.44 -7.27
CA VAL A 183 0.17 -11.66 -5.88
C VAL A 183 1.38 -12.57 -5.87
N PHE A 184 2.44 -12.12 -5.21
CA PHE A 184 3.67 -12.85 -4.99
C PHE A 184 3.85 -13.07 -3.50
N CYS A 185 3.79 -14.33 -3.07
CA CYS A 185 4.05 -14.77 -1.71
C CYS A 185 5.38 -15.54 -1.67
N GLY A 186 6.18 -15.30 -0.62
CA GLY A 186 7.42 -16.02 -0.34
C GLY A 186 7.27 -16.95 0.86
#